data_f6dc74dc836d6eea7db3bf39a364480f
#
_entry.id   f6dc74dc836d6eea7db3bf39a364480f
#
_cell.length_a   1.000
_cell.length_b   1.000
_cell.length_c   1.000
_cell.angle_alpha   90.00
_cell.angle_beta   90.00
_cell.angle_gamma   90.00
#
_symmetry.space_group_name_H-M   'P 1'
#
loop_
_entity.id
_entity.type
_entity.pdbx_description
1 polymer ?
#
loop_
_entity_poly.entity_id
_entity_poly.type
_entity_poly.pdbx_seq_one_letter_code
_entity_poly.pdbx_strand_id
1 'polypeptide(L)'
;PQNTPIVCGPLSGKKFVQGEKVIKDLIENSYLFGGNAPYVEDLYEQYLEDPSSVDEKWRQYFDRLQQAPASDGRVETVDVPHAPIVEAFAQRASEPRSTVCSVSERDLDLAKKQVAVQSIIGAYRFLGSRWANLDPLHRRERPKIPELEPSFYGLSETDMDSTFSAANTYFGADKMTLRDLIAALKQTYCSDIGIEFMYISDPVIKRWWQQKLEPCRSTPSMDVKSK
;
A
#
# COMPACT_ATOMS: atom_id res chain seq x y z
N PRO A 1 -16.06 -44.95 21.73
CA PRO A 1 -14.75 -44.38 21.78
C PRO A 1 -13.72 -45.48 21.64
N GLN A 2 -13.23 -45.65 20.43
CA GLN A 2 -12.23 -46.66 20.10
C GLN A 2 -10.91 -45.96 19.80
N ASN A 3 -9.93 -46.17 20.68
CA ASN A 3 -8.53 -45.83 20.51
C ASN A 3 -7.92 -46.73 19.42
N THR A 4 -7.43 -46.14 18.34
CA THR A 4 -6.58 -46.81 17.35
C THR A 4 -5.13 -46.37 17.57
N PRO A 5 -4.18 -47.29 17.77
CA PRO A 5 -2.79 -46.91 17.96
C PRO A 5 -2.12 -46.56 16.62
N ILE A 6 -1.39 -45.46 16.62
CA ILE A 6 -0.53 -45.02 15.51
C ILE A 6 0.67 -45.94 15.44
N VAL A 7 0.79 -46.73 14.35
CA VAL A 7 1.96 -47.58 14.05
C VAL A 7 3.04 -46.71 13.38
N CYS A 8 4.15 -46.51 14.07
CA CYS A 8 5.38 -45.92 13.50
C CYS A 8 6.05 -46.96 12.58
N GLY A 9 6.07 -46.71 11.28
CA GLY A 9 6.86 -47.46 10.29
C GLY A 9 8.34 -47.05 10.34
N PRO A 10 9.29 -47.96 9.95
CA PRO A 10 10.73 -47.71 10.07
C PRO A 10 11.20 -46.68 9.04
N LEU A 11 11.97 -45.67 9.53
CA LEU A 11 12.67 -44.69 8.71
C LEU A 11 13.73 -45.36 7.85
N SER A 12 13.50 -45.40 6.54
CA SER A 12 14.44 -45.90 5.52
C SER A 12 15.66 -44.99 5.45
N GLY A 13 16.86 -45.62 5.65
CA GLY A 13 18.16 -44.95 5.63
C GLY A 13 18.58 -44.46 4.24
N LYS A 14 18.43 -43.13 4.00
CA LYS A 14 19.02 -42.42 2.85
C LYS A 14 19.59 -41.05 3.25
N LYS A 15 20.28 -40.94 4.37
CA LYS A 15 20.80 -39.64 4.82
C LYS A 15 22.31 -39.50 4.97
N PHE A 16 23.15 -40.47 4.52
CA PHE A 16 24.59 -40.35 4.73
C PHE A 16 25.42 -39.92 3.52
N VAL A 17 24.86 -39.89 2.30
CA VAL A 17 25.63 -39.56 1.06
C VAL A 17 25.63 -38.06 0.78
N GLN A 18 24.69 -37.31 1.32
CA GLN A 18 24.52 -35.86 1.07
C GLN A 18 25.50 -34.99 1.86
N GLY A 19 25.91 -35.42 3.06
CA GLY A 19 26.81 -34.65 3.93
C GLY A 19 28.26 -34.55 3.41
N GLU A 20 28.80 -35.65 2.82
CA GLU A 20 30.16 -35.66 2.26
C GLU A 20 30.31 -34.77 1.02
N LYS A 21 29.26 -34.66 0.20
CA LYS A 21 29.27 -33.81 -0.99
C LYS A 21 29.25 -32.34 -0.61
N VAL A 22 28.42 -31.95 0.36
CA VAL A 22 28.34 -30.56 0.88
C VAL A 22 29.65 -30.14 1.53
N ILE A 23 30.36 -31.03 2.25
CA ILE A 23 31.64 -30.68 2.88
C ILE A 23 32.73 -30.51 1.82
N LYS A 24 32.74 -31.32 0.76
CA LYS A 24 33.69 -31.16 -0.36
C LYS A 24 33.45 -29.85 -1.10
N ASP A 25 32.19 -29.54 -1.41
CA ASP A 25 31.82 -28.32 -2.09
C ASP A 25 32.16 -27.05 -1.22
N LEU A 26 32.03 -27.15 0.10
CA LEU A 26 32.45 -26.08 1.03
C LEU A 26 33.99 -25.94 1.10
N ILE A 27 34.74 -27.04 1.04
CA ILE A 27 36.21 -27.00 1.05
C ILE A 27 36.74 -26.48 -0.30
N GLU A 28 36.13 -26.87 -1.39
CA GLU A 28 36.51 -26.39 -2.74
C GLU A 28 36.20 -24.90 -2.93
N ASN A 29 35.21 -24.35 -2.24
CA ASN A 29 34.86 -22.94 -2.30
C ASN A 29 35.39 -22.10 -1.10
N SER A 30 36.22 -22.68 -0.24
CA SER A 30 36.67 -22.00 0.98
C SER A 30 37.53 -20.75 0.73
N TYR A 31 38.14 -20.62 -0.43
CA TYR A 31 38.87 -19.40 -0.83
C TYR A 31 37.95 -18.24 -1.24
N LEU A 32 36.68 -18.50 -1.47
CA LEU A 32 35.66 -17.46 -1.70
C LEU A 32 35.23 -16.79 -0.40
N PHE A 33 35.45 -17.43 0.75
CA PHE A 33 35.08 -16.95 2.06
C PHE A 33 36.31 -16.36 2.78
N GLY A 34 36.61 -15.09 2.54
CA GLY A 34 37.74 -14.45 3.20
C GLY A 34 38.13 -13.14 2.52
N GLY A 35 39.32 -12.64 2.84
CA GLY A 35 39.84 -11.39 2.27
C GLY A 35 40.05 -11.40 0.75
N ASN A 36 39.89 -12.54 0.08
CA ASN A 36 40.04 -12.69 -1.37
C ASN A 36 38.71 -12.60 -2.14
N ALA A 37 37.57 -12.50 -1.45
CA ALA A 37 36.28 -12.45 -2.13
C ALA A 37 36.18 -11.31 -3.16
N PRO A 38 36.57 -10.07 -2.86
CA PRO A 38 36.55 -9.00 -3.84
C PRO A 38 37.39 -9.25 -5.08
N TYR A 39 38.54 -9.90 -4.91
CA TYR A 39 39.42 -10.24 -6.04
C TYR A 39 38.79 -11.30 -6.95
N VAL A 40 38.10 -12.27 -6.37
CA VAL A 40 37.40 -13.29 -7.14
C VAL A 40 36.15 -12.73 -7.83
N GLU A 41 35.46 -11.80 -7.20
CA GLU A 41 34.36 -11.05 -7.81
C GLU A 41 34.85 -10.24 -9.02
N ASP A 42 35.94 -9.51 -8.91
CA ASP A 42 36.53 -8.75 -10.02
C ASP A 42 36.94 -9.68 -11.19
N LEU A 43 37.51 -10.85 -10.91
CA LEU A 43 37.82 -11.84 -11.94
C LEU A 43 36.57 -12.42 -12.60
N TYR A 44 35.52 -12.62 -11.86
CA TYR A 44 34.24 -13.09 -12.38
C TYR A 44 33.58 -12.06 -13.31
N GLU A 45 33.60 -10.79 -12.93
CA GLU A 45 33.12 -9.71 -13.80
C GLU A 45 33.92 -9.62 -15.11
N GLN A 46 35.27 -9.75 -15.05
CA GLN A 46 36.09 -9.81 -16.23
C GLN A 46 35.78 -11.03 -17.13
N TYR A 47 35.51 -12.18 -16.52
CA TYR A 47 35.06 -13.37 -17.24
C TYR A 47 33.70 -13.17 -17.90
N LEU A 48 32.74 -12.48 -17.26
CA LEU A 48 31.42 -12.19 -17.84
C LEU A 48 31.48 -11.22 -19.02
N GLU A 49 32.46 -10.27 -19.00
CA GLU A 49 32.70 -9.36 -20.14
C GLU A 49 33.46 -10.09 -21.29
N ASP A 50 34.52 -10.78 -20.98
CA ASP A 50 35.32 -11.55 -21.94
C ASP A 50 35.91 -12.82 -21.28
N PRO A 51 35.34 -14.00 -21.58
CA PRO A 51 35.86 -15.26 -21.03
C PRO A 51 37.34 -15.55 -21.32
N SER A 52 37.92 -14.89 -22.31
CA SER A 52 39.35 -15.06 -22.66
C SER A 52 40.29 -14.20 -21.82
N SER A 53 39.79 -13.24 -21.08
CA SER A 53 40.55 -12.29 -20.26
C SER A 53 41.11 -12.92 -18.97
N VAL A 54 40.55 -14.03 -18.52
CA VAL A 54 40.93 -14.71 -17.28
C VAL A 54 41.77 -15.98 -17.55
N ASP A 55 42.60 -16.36 -16.57
CA ASP A 55 43.43 -17.58 -16.65
C ASP A 55 42.55 -18.83 -16.83
N GLU A 56 43.09 -19.81 -17.56
CA GLU A 56 42.41 -21.06 -17.93
C GLU A 56 41.79 -21.79 -16.72
N LYS A 57 42.46 -21.76 -15.56
CA LYS A 57 41.95 -22.37 -14.32
C LYS A 57 40.69 -21.71 -13.81
N TRP A 58 40.64 -20.37 -13.88
CA TRP A 58 39.47 -19.58 -13.45
C TRP A 58 38.33 -19.71 -14.44
N ARG A 59 38.63 -19.77 -15.74
CA ARG A 59 37.64 -20.00 -16.79
C ARG A 59 36.90 -21.32 -16.57
N GLN A 60 37.62 -22.45 -16.39
CA GLN A 60 37.03 -23.74 -16.12
C GLN A 60 36.23 -23.80 -14.82
N TYR A 61 36.61 -23.00 -13.84
CA TYR A 61 35.88 -22.85 -12.59
C TYR A 61 34.54 -22.10 -12.80
N PHE A 62 34.58 -20.96 -13.47
CA PHE A 62 33.40 -20.15 -13.74
C PHE A 62 32.42 -20.84 -14.72
N ASP A 63 32.93 -21.53 -15.72
CA ASP A 63 32.10 -22.36 -16.62
C ASP A 63 31.30 -23.43 -15.85
N ARG A 64 31.95 -24.08 -14.87
CA ARG A 64 31.26 -25.05 -14.00
C ARG A 64 30.23 -24.35 -13.07
N LEU A 65 30.53 -23.16 -12.61
CA LEU A 65 29.62 -22.40 -11.75
C LEU A 65 28.34 -22.03 -12.50
N GLN A 66 28.47 -21.60 -13.76
CA GLN A 66 27.29 -21.25 -14.58
C GLN A 66 26.47 -22.49 -15.01
N GLN A 67 27.07 -23.65 -15.09
CA GLN A 67 26.38 -24.90 -15.42
C GLN A 67 25.75 -25.60 -14.20
N ALA A 68 25.99 -25.11 -12.99
CA ALA A 68 25.43 -25.69 -11.79
C ALA A 68 23.92 -25.38 -11.73
N PRO A 69 23.03 -26.39 -11.66
CA PRO A 69 21.61 -26.17 -11.58
C PRO A 69 21.27 -25.42 -10.28
N ALA A 70 20.49 -24.34 -10.38
CA ALA A 70 20.00 -23.63 -9.23
C ALA A 70 19.27 -24.58 -8.27
N SER A 71 19.65 -24.61 -7.01
CA SER A 71 19.15 -25.55 -6.01
C SER A 71 17.68 -25.40 -5.66
N ASP A 72 16.99 -24.38 -6.16
CA ASP A 72 15.59 -24.03 -5.83
C ASP A 72 14.60 -24.13 -7.02
N GLY A 73 15.00 -24.78 -8.12
CA GLY A 73 14.11 -25.08 -9.25
C GLY A 73 13.67 -23.87 -10.08
N ARG A 74 14.35 -22.73 -9.95
CA ARG A 74 14.12 -21.57 -10.82
C ARG A 74 14.85 -21.75 -12.16
N VAL A 75 14.27 -21.15 -13.21
CA VAL A 75 14.81 -21.12 -14.56
C VAL A 75 16.24 -20.58 -14.53
N GLU A 76 17.17 -21.24 -15.25
CA GLU A 76 18.53 -20.81 -15.43
C GLU A 76 18.59 -19.31 -15.83
N THR A 77 18.96 -18.47 -14.88
CA THR A 77 19.27 -17.06 -15.15
C THR A 77 20.74 -17.02 -15.52
N VAL A 78 21.04 -16.68 -16.76
CA VAL A 78 22.40 -16.38 -17.19
C VAL A 78 22.86 -15.14 -16.41
N ASP A 79 23.96 -15.26 -15.68
CA ASP A 79 24.57 -14.13 -15.00
C ASP A 79 25.01 -13.06 -16.01
N VAL A 80 24.75 -11.80 -15.71
CA VAL A 80 25.10 -10.65 -16.55
C VAL A 80 26.13 -9.78 -15.85
N PRO A 81 27.10 -9.17 -16.60
CA PRO A 81 28.09 -8.28 -15.98
C PRO A 81 27.41 -7.13 -15.25
N HIS A 82 27.89 -6.80 -14.05
CA HIS A 82 27.38 -5.69 -13.25
C HIS A 82 27.93 -4.33 -13.69
N ALA A 83 29.08 -4.29 -14.36
CA ALA A 83 29.72 -3.05 -14.80
C ALA A 83 28.78 -2.12 -15.57
N PRO A 84 27.98 -2.57 -16.59
CA PRO A 84 27.04 -1.70 -17.29
C PRO A 84 25.92 -1.17 -16.38
N ILE A 85 25.51 -1.96 -15.40
CA ILE A 85 24.46 -1.58 -14.44
C ILE A 85 24.99 -0.51 -13.50
N VAL A 86 26.20 -0.69 -12.95
CA VAL A 86 26.88 0.27 -12.07
C VAL A 86 27.11 1.58 -12.81
N GLU A 87 27.55 1.52 -14.07
CA GLU A 87 27.74 2.71 -14.90
C GLU A 87 26.44 3.46 -15.18
N ALA A 88 25.34 2.75 -15.48
CA ALA A 88 24.00 3.34 -15.66
C ALA A 88 23.49 4.03 -14.39
N PHE A 89 23.77 3.46 -13.21
CA PHE A 89 23.44 4.09 -11.94
C PHE A 89 24.35 5.30 -11.66
N ALA A 90 25.63 5.24 -11.97
CA ALA A 90 26.56 6.36 -11.82
C ALA A 90 26.18 7.54 -12.74
N GLN A 91 25.80 7.27 -13.99
CA GLN A 91 25.29 8.27 -14.92
C GLN A 91 24.00 8.90 -14.37
N ARG A 92 23.06 8.09 -13.90
CA ARG A 92 21.79 8.57 -13.30
C ARG A 92 22.00 9.38 -12.02
N ALA A 93 23.04 9.05 -11.23
CA ALA A 93 23.41 9.81 -10.04
C ALA A 93 24.08 11.15 -10.37
N SER A 94 24.80 11.22 -11.51
CA SER A 94 25.44 12.44 -12.00
C SER A 94 24.49 13.37 -12.78
N GLU A 95 23.36 12.86 -13.27
CA GLU A 95 22.32 13.70 -13.84
C GLU A 95 21.80 14.64 -12.73
N PRO A 96 21.77 15.96 -12.98
CA PRO A 96 21.16 16.86 -12.02
C PRO A 96 19.73 16.35 -11.81
N ARG A 97 19.42 15.94 -10.56
CA ARG A 97 18.04 15.61 -10.19
C ARG A 97 17.18 16.71 -10.75
N SER A 98 16.40 16.39 -11.80
CA SER A 98 15.42 17.33 -12.31
C SER A 98 14.66 17.82 -11.10
N THR A 99 14.82 19.09 -10.84
CA THR A 99 14.26 19.82 -9.70
C THR A 99 12.90 19.22 -9.44
N VAL A 100 12.77 18.54 -8.29
CA VAL A 100 11.47 18.22 -7.72
C VAL A 100 10.64 19.45 -8.01
N CYS A 101 9.60 19.34 -8.84
CA CYS A 101 8.72 20.45 -9.15
C CYS A 101 8.53 21.20 -7.86
N SER A 102 9.01 22.44 -7.80
CA SER A 102 8.82 23.27 -6.61
C SER A 102 7.32 23.44 -6.52
N VAL A 103 6.68 22.56 -5.73
CA VAL A 103 5.25 22.64 -5.48
C VAL A 103 5.05 24.03 -4.91
N SER A 104 4.31 24.87 -5.58
CA SER A 104 4.01 26.21 -5.12
C SER A 104 3.45 26.13 -3.70
N GLU A 105 3.78 27.08 -2.83
CA GLU A 105 3.17 27.16 -1.49
C GLU A 105 1.64 27.15 -1.57
N ARG A 106 1.09 27.74 -2.64
CA ARG A 106 -0.36 27.73 -2.91
C ARG A 106 -0.89 26.31 -3.18
N ASP A 107 -0.14 25.50 -3.94
CA ASP A 107 -0.55 24.12 -4.24
C ASP A 107 -0.45 23.24 -2.99
N LEU A 108 0.54 23.50 -2.13
CA LEU A 108 0.64 22.83 -0.83
C LEU A 108 -0.52 23.21 0.10
N ASP A 109 -0.92 24.48 0.12
CA ASP A 109 -2.06 24.93 0.92
C ASP A 109 -3.36 24.32 0.41
N LEU A 110 -3.60 24.32 -0.89
CA LEU A 110 -4.75 23.66 -1.51
C LEU A 110 -4.78 22.17 -1.21
N ALA A 111 -3.64 21.50 -1.27
CA ALA A 111 -3.56 20.08 -0.92
C ALA A 111 -3.91 19.82 0.55
N LYS A 112 -3.41 20.65 1.47
CA LYS A 112 -3.76 20.58 2.91
C LYS A 112 -5.26 20.78 3.13
N LYS A 113 -5.85 21.79 2.49
CA LYS A 113 -7.29 22.06 2.56
C LYS A 113 -8.10 20.91 1.98
N GLN A 114 -7.65 20.29 0.87
CA GLN A 114 -8.31 19.12 0.31
C GLN A 114 -8.28 17.93 1.29
N VAL A 115 -7.18 17.69 1.99
CA VAL A 115 -7.09 16.66 3.04
C VAL A 115 -8.04 16.98 4.20
N ALA A 116 -8.12 18.24 4.62
CA ALA A 116 -9.06 18.69 5.64
C ALA A 116 -10.52 18.41 5.25
N VAL A 117 -10.89 18.69 3.99
CA VAL A 117 -12.22 18.38 3.45
C VAL A 117 -12.50 16.87 3.46
N GLN A 118 -11.53 16.04 3.11
CA GLN A 118 -11.69 14.58 3.19
C GLN A 118 -11.91 14.12 4.65
N SER A 119 -11.21 14.75 5.59
CA SER A 119 -11.37 14.45 7.02
C SER A 119 -12.75 14.83 7.53
N ILE A 120 -13.30 15.98 7.10
CA ILE A 120 -14.68 16.39 7.42
C ILE A 120 -15.69 15.37 6.89
N ILE A 121 -15.56 14.92 5.63
CA ILE A 121 -16.47 13.90 5.06
C ILE A 121 -16.44 12.64 5.94
N GLY A 122 -15.24 12.19 6.34
CA GLY A 122 -15.08 11.06 7.25
C GLY A 122 -15.74 11.28 8.61
N ALA A 123 -15.57 12.48 9.19
CA ALA A 123 -16.18 12.85 10.46
C ALA A 123 -17.71 12.80 10.42
N TYR A 124 -18.33 13.36 9.38
CA TYR A 124 -19.78 13.27 9.22
C TYR A 124 -20.29 11.84 9.09
N ARG A 125 -19.60 10.99 8.33
CA ARG A 125 -19.94 9.58 8.19
C ARG A 125 -19.85 8.79 9.51
N PHE A 126 -18.90 9.17 10.38
CA PHE A 126 -18.63 8.46 11.63
C PHE A 126 -19.37 9.05 12.82
N LEU A 127 -19.45 10.39 12.92
CA LEU A 127 -19.98 11.09 14.09
C LEU A 127 -21.34 11.75 13.84
N GLY A 128 -21.81 11.82 12.58
CA GLY A 128 -23.02 12.53 12.21
C GLY A 128 -24.26 12.06 12.97
N SER A 129 -24.39 10.77 13.23
CA SER A 129 -25.48 10.18 14.00
C SER A 129 -25.60 10.77 15.42
N ARG A 130 -24.48 11.15 16.04
CA ARG A 130 -24.46 11.76 17.38
C ARG A 130 -25.06 13.16 17.41
N TRP A 131 -25.02 13.87 16.28
CA TRP A 131 -25.59 15.21 16.13
C TRP A 131 -26.96 15.20 15.45
N ALA A 132 -27.43 14.05 14.99
CA ALA A 132 -28.74 13.87 14.40
C ALA A 132 -29.87 14.21 15.39
N ASN A 133 -31.01 14.62 14.84
CA ASN A 133 -32.21 15.00 15.64
C ASN A 133 -33.01 13.75 16.02
N LEU A 134 -32.49 12.96 16.95
CA LEU A 134 -33.08 11.69 17.36
C LEU A 134 -33.98 11.81 18.59
N ASP A 135 -34.10 13.00 19.19
CA ASP A 135 -34.93 13.24 20.36
C ASP A 135 -36.09 14.18 20.01
N PRO A 136 -37.24 13.65 19.55
CA PRO A 136 -38.40 14.48 19.18
C PRO A 136 -39.02 15.20 20.37
N LEU A 137 -38.70 14.78 21.60
CA LEU A 137 -39.19 15.40 22.82
C LEU A 137 -38.23 16.47 23.38
N HIS A 138 -37.09 16.67 22.73
CA HIS A 138 -36.07 17.65 23.13
C HIS A 138 -35.64 17.55 24.60
N ARG A 139 -35.52 16.34 25.13
CA ARG A 139 -35.13 16.09 26.52
C ARG A 139 -33.66 16.29 26.79
N ARG A 140 -32.82 16.24 25.74
CA ARG A 140 -31.37 16.39 25.83
C ARG A 140 -30.89 17.47 24.86
N GLU A 141 -29.96 18.27 25.31
CA GLU A 141 -29.22 19.14 24.40
C GLU A 141 -28.29 18.32 23.50
N ARG A 142 -28.20 18.72 22.24
CA ARG A 142 -27.30 18.08 21.30
C ARG A 142 -25.85 18.34 21.72
N PRO A 143 -25.00 17.31 21.74
CA PRO A 143 -23.58 17.46 22.09
C PRO A 143 -22.89 18.35 21.05
N LYS A 144 -21.99 19.23 21.50
CA LYS A 144 -21.10 19.94 20.60
C LYS A 144 -20.02 18.94 20.14
N ILE A 145 -19.86 18.77 18.83
CA ILE A 145 -18.87 17.88 18.22
C ILE A 145 -17.94 18.74 17.37
N PRO A 146 -16.77 19.12 17.91
CA PRO A 146 -15.84 20.00 17.20
C PRO A 146 -15.40 19.48 15.83
N GLU A 147 -15.31 18.16 15.69
CA GLU A 147 -14.89 17.48 14.46
C GLU A 147 -15.89 17.62 13.30
N LEU A 148 -17.10 18.11 13.55
CA LEU A 148 -18.08 18.45 12.51
C LEU A 148 -17.96 19.89 12.03
N GLU A 149 -17.14 20.71 12.68
CA GLU A 149 -16.95 22.12 12.32
C GLU A 149 -15.72 22.30 11.42
N PRO A 150 -15.82 23.07 10.32
CA PRO A 150 -14.69 23.32 9.42
C PRO A 150 -13.47 23.93 10.10
N SER A 151 -13.71 24.78 11.09
CA SER A 151 -12.68 25.47 11.87
C SER A 151 -11.75 24.50 12.60
N PHE A 152 -12.23 23.32 12.99
CA PHE A 152 -11.42 22.28 13.62
C PHE A 152 -10.28 21.78 12.71
N TYR A 153 -10.49 21.83 11.40
CA TYR A 153 -9.52 21.41 10.39
C TYR A 153 -8.76 22.59 9.77
N GLY A 154 -8.86 23.77 10.36
CA GLY A 154 -8.19 24.98 9.86
C GLY A 154 -8.79 25.57 8.59
N LEU A 155 -10.05 25.19 8.28
CA LEU A 155 -10.81 25.80 7.19
C LEU A 155 -11.58 27.02 7.72
N SER A 156 -11.44 28.13 7.01
CA SER A 156 -12.03 29.42 7.37
C SER A 156 -13.32 29.69 6.59
N GLU A 157 -14.06 30.73 6.99
CA GLU A 157 -15.27 31.17 6.27
C GLU A 157 -14.94 31.56 4.80
N THR A 158 -13.71 32.04 4.54
CA THR A 158 -13.26 32.36 3.17
C THR A 158 -13.12 31.13 2.29
N ASP A 159 -12.96 29.95 2.87
CA ASP A 159 -12.83 28.70 2.12
C ASP A 159 -14.20 28.07 1.77
N MET A 160 -15.30 28.58 2.37
CA MET A 160 -16.62 27.98 2.20
C MET A 160 -17.13 28.03 0.75
N ASP A 161 -16.75 29.03 0.00
CA ASP A 161 -17.15 29.21 -1.41
C ASP A 161 -16.10 28.62 -2.38
N SER A 162 -14.98 28.09 -1.84
CA SER A 162 -13.97 27.40 -2.62
C SER A 162 -14.44 26.01 -3.03
N THR A 163 -14.03 25.58 -4.24
CA THR A 163 -14.42 24.29 -4.80
C THR A 163 -13.37 23.23 -4.47
N PHE A 164 -13.82 22.13 -3.88
CA PHE A 164 -13.00 20.97 -3.52
C PHE A 164 -13.47 19.71 -4.22
N SER A 165 -12.57 18.71 -4.30
CA SER A 165 -12.92 17.41 -4.84
C SER A 165 -13.81 16.66 -3.83
N ALA A 166 -14.97 16.24 -4.32
CA ALA A 166 -15.94 15.39 -3.62
C ALA A 166 -16.02 13.97 -4.23
N ALA A 167 -15.01 13.58 -5.01
CA ALA A 167 -14.99 12.32 -5.77
C ALA A 167 -15.13 11.05 -4.91
N ASN A 168 -14.86 11.14 -3.61
CA ASN A 168 -15.09 10.03 -2.66
C ASN A 168 -16.49 10.03 -2.05
N THR A 169 -17.39 10.89 -2.54
CA THR A 169 -18.81 10.95 -2.15
C THR A 169 -19.70 10.56 -3.33
N TYR A 170 -20.96 10.29 -3.04
CA TYR A 170 -21.96 9.90 -4.05
C TYR A 170 -23.06 10.95 -4.21
N PHE A 171 -22.74 12.26 -3.96
CA PHE A 171 -23.69 13.36 -4.13
C PHE A 171 -23.98 13.75 -5.58
N GLY A 172 -23.35 13.06 -6.55
CA GLY A 172 -23.58 13.26 -7.98
C GLY A 172 -22.69 14.32 -8.63
N ALA A 173 -21.74 14.91 -7.91
CA ALA A 173 -20.76 15.85 -8.44
C ALA A 173 -19.35 15.51 -7.94
N ASP A 174 -18.37 15.51 -8.85
CA ASP A 174 -16.96 15.26 -8.50
C ASP A 174 -16.31 16.45 -7.79
N LYS A 175 -16.86 17.65 -7.98
CA LYS A 175 -16.41 18.89 -7.35
C LYS A 175 -17.61 19.65 -6.78
N MET A 176 -17.50 20.13 -5.56
CA MET A 176 -18.52 20.88 -4.86
C MET A 176 -17.89 22.05 -4.10
N THR A 177 -18.65 23.11 -3.85
CA THR A 177 -18.23 24.13 -2.88
C THR A 177 -18.23 23.52 -1.47
N LEU A 178 -17.35 23.99 -0.59
CA LEU A 178 -17.32 23.49 0.78
C LEU A 178 -18.68 23.67 1.48
N ARG A 179 -19.34 24.80 1.22
CA ARG A 179 -20.67 25.11 1.75
C ARG A 179 -21.73 24.09 1.34
N ASP A 180 -21.80 23.77 0.03
CA ASP A 180 -22.77 22.81 -0.48
C ASP A 180 -22.46 21.38 0.00
N LEU A 181 -21.19 21.04 0.08
CA LEU A 181 -20.74 19.75 0.58
C LEU A 181 -21.14 19.55 2.04
N ILE A 182 -20.90 20.55 2.91
CA ILE A 182 -21.29 20.49 4.32
C ILE A 182 -22.81 20.43 4.47
N ALA A 183 -23.54 21.20 3.67
CA ALA A 183 -25.01 21.16 3.68
C ALA A 183 -25.52 19.75 3.29
N ALA A 184 -24.96 19.14 2.25
CA ALA A 184 -25.31 17.79 1.84
C ALA A 184 -24.97 16.75 2.91
N LEU A 185 -23.80 16.85 3.55
CA LEU A 185 -23.38 15.98 4.64
C LEU A 185 -24.29 16.11 5.86
N LYS A 186 -24.60 17.35 6.27
CA LYS A 186 -25.55 17.62 7.39
C LYS A 186 -26.92 17.02 7.10
N GLN A 187 -27.44 17.23 5.89
CA GLN A 187 -28.73 16.68 5.49
C GLN A 187 -28.73 15.15 5.51
N THR A 188 -27.62 14.51 5.07
CA THR A 188 -27.53 13.06 4.98
C THR A 188 -27.35 12.39 6.33
N TYR A 189 -26.47 12.92 7.20
CA TYR A 189 -25.99 12.22 8.39
C TYR A 189 -26.46 12.84 9.71
N CYS A 190 -27.01 14.05 9.67
CA CYS A 190 -27.37 14.81 10.88
C CYS A 190 -28.84 15.24 10.92
N SER A 191 -29.69 14.70 10.05
CA SER A 191 -31.13 14.96 10.02
C SER A 191 -31.89 14.19 11.11
N ASP A 192 -33.12 13.79 10.85
CA ASP A 192 -33.97 13.04 11.79
C ASP A 192 -33.67 11.52 11.78
N ILE A 193 -32.67 11.09 11.05
CA ILE A 193 -32.23 9.69 10.97
C ILE A 193 -30.76 9.61 11.38
N GLY A 194 -30.48 8.82 12.41
CA GLY A 194 -29.12 8.47 12.82
C GLY A 194 -28.62 7.22 12.08
N ILE A 195 -27.51 7.33 11.40
CA ILE A 195 -26.96 6.23 10.60
C ILE A 195 -25.57 5.87 11.11
N GLU A 196 -25.40 4.63 11.54
CA GLU A 196 -24.15 4.09 12.07
C GLU A 196 -23.73 2.86 11.26
N PHE A 197 -22.80 3.04 10.34
CA PHE A 197 -22.29 1.95 9.46
C PHE A 197 -20.76 1.91 9.37
N MET A 198 -20.06 2.91 9.89
CA MET A 198 -18.61 3.01 9.72
C MET A 198 -17.82 1.94 10.51
N TYR A 199 -18.46 1.27 11.49
CA TYR A 199 -17.87 0.15 12.24
C TYR A 199 -17.82 -1.16 11.43
N ILE A 200 -18.55 -1.25 10.31
CA ILE A 200 -18.56 -2.42 9.44
C ILE A 200 -17.15 -2.64 8.88
N SER A 201 -16.58 -3.84 9.06
CA SER A 201 -15.23 -4.15 8.61
C SER A 201 -15.14 -4.31 7.09
N ASP A 202 -16.20 -4.85 6.45
CA ASP A 202 -16.25 -5.07 5.01
C ASP A 202 -16.36 -3.74 4.24
N PRO A 203 -15.36 -3.38 3.41
CA PRO A 203 -15.39 -2.14 2.65
C PRO A 203 -16.45 -2.12 1.54
N VAL A 204 -16.87 -3.28 1.04
CA VAL A 204 -17.91 -3.38 0.00
C VAL A 204 -19.25 -3.00 0.58
N ILE A 205 -19.58 -3.52 1.76
CA ILE A 205 -20.84 -3.20 2.48
C ILE A 205 -20.84 -1.72 2.88
N LYS A 206 -19.72 -1.18 3.40
CA LYS A 206 -19.61 0.25 3.71
C LYS A 206 -19.89 1.14 2.50
N ARG A 207 -19.29 0.81 1.36
CA ARG A 207 -19.48 1.54 0.11
C ARG A 207 -20.90 1.45 -0.40
N TRP A 208 -21.54 0.28 -0.25
CA TRP A 208 -22.94 0.10 -0.61
C TRP A 208 -23.85 1.05 0.18
N TRP A 209 -23.64 1.18 1.50
CA TRP A 209 -24.38 2.14 2.32
C TRP A 209 -24.19 3.58 1.84
N GLN A 210 -22.99 4.01 1.57
CA GLN A 210 -22.70 5.34 1.03
C GLN A 210 -23.43 5.59 -0.28
N GLN A 211 -23.39 4.63 -1.19
CA GLN A 211 -24.09 4.69 -2.49
C GLN A 211 -25.61 4.76 -2.37
N LYS A 212 -26.18 4.27 -1.29
CA LYS A 212 -27.63 4.34 -1.05
C LYS A 212 -28.05 5.63 -0.35
N LEU A 213 -27.26 6.12 0.58
CA LEU A 213 -27.61 7.24 1.46
C LEU A 213 -27.29 8.60 0.84
N GLU A 214 -26.11 8.75 0.27
CA GLU A 214 -25.61 10.05 -0.20
C GLU A 214 -26.38 10.62 -1.39
N PRO A 215 -26.74 9.84 -2.43
CA PRO A 215 -27.50 10.39 -3.58
C PRO A 215 -28.88 10.94 -3.18
N CYS A 216 -29.58 10.27 -2.28
CA CYS A 216 -30.90 10.69 -1.82
C CYS A 216 -30.86 11.58 -0.57
N ARG A 217 -29.64 11.87 -0.04
CA ARG A 217 -29.43 12.65 1.18
C ARG A 217 -30.31 12.19 2.35
N SER A 218 -30.42 10.86 2.52
CA SER A 218 -31.30 10.18 3.50
C SER A 218 -32.78 10.54 3.39
N THR A 219 -33.23 11.10 2.27
CA THR A 219 -34.63 11.42 1.96
C THR A 219 -35.09 10.70 0.70
N PRO A 220 -35.25 9.37 0.72
CA PRO A 220 -35.69 8.63 -0.45
C PRO A 220 -37.11 9.05 -0.84
N SER A 221 -37.34 9.25 -2.16
CA SER A 221 -38.69 9.41 -2.68
C SER A 221 -39.41 8.07 -2.62
N MET A 222 -40.41 7.94 -1.74
CA MET A 222 -41.23 6.74 -1.62
C MET A 222 -42.63 7.04 -2.15
N ASP A 223 -43.16 6.11 -2.94
CA ASP A 223 -44.58 6.15 -3.31
C ASP A 223 -45.46 5.96 -2.07
N VAL A 224 -46.70 6.51 -2.10
CA VAL A 224 -47.69 6.43 -1.00
C VAL A 224 -47.95 4.97 -0.56
N LYS A 225 -47.84 4.04 -1.48
CA LYS A 225 -47.98 2.60 -1.19
C LYS A 225 -46.75 1.97 -0.52
N SER A 226 -45.60 2.64 -0.57
CA SER A 226 -44.34 2.15 -0.01
C SER A 226 -44.03 2.79 1.35
N LYS A 227 -44.85 3.75 1.77
CA LYS A 227 -44.85 4.36 3.11
C LYS A 227 -45.73 3.57 4.06
#